data_b50ebe39d5be9b63029714bb35996c75
#
_entry.id   b50ebe39d5be9b63029714bb35996c75
#
_cell.length_a   1.000
_cell.length_b   1.000
_cell.length_c   1.000
_cell.angle_alpha   90.00
_cell.angle_beta   90.00
_cell.angle_gamma   90.00
#
_symmetry.space_group_name_H-M   'P 1'
#
loop_
_entity.id
_entity.type
_entity.pdbx_description
1 polymer ?
#
loop_
_entity_poly.entity_id
_entity_poly.type
_entity_poly.pdbx_seq_one_letter_code
_entity_poly.pdbx_strand_id
1 'polypeptide(L)'
;MSTRILVIDNYDSFVYTLVGYLQQLGAETTVVRNDDVSLDEAIELAAARDGVLISPGPGNPAEAGVCIELIKWCGENSKPMLGVCLGHQALAEAYGGTVTHAPELMHGKTSLVEHEGKSVFAGLKSPFTATRYHSLAALAESIPDVLEITAHTHSGVVMGLAHRTAPLCGVQFHPESVLTEGGYQMLGTWLESLGLRGAAARASTLSPLITAGA
;
A
#
# COMPACT_ATOMS: atom_id res chain seq x y z
N MET A 1 -4.31 14.18 19.04
CA MET A 1 -3.52 12.94 19.25
C MET A 1 -2.86 12.64 17.93
N SER A 2 -1.62 12.15 17.94
CA SER A 2 -0.91 11.71 16.72
C SER A 2 -1.48 10.39 16.25
N THR A 3 -1.62 10.20 14.93
CA THR A 3 -2.01 8.92 14.33
C THR A 3 -0.80 8.01 14.29
N ARG A 4 -0.91 6.80 14.85
CA ARG A 4 0.18 5.84 15.01
C ARG A 4 0.00 4.68 14.03
N ILE A 5 1.04 4.42 13.24
CA ILE A 5 1.04 3.40 12.19
C ILE A 5 2.04 2.30 12.54
N LEU A 6 1.59 1.05 12.51
CA LEU A 6 2.46 -0.11 12.46
C LEU A 6 2.89 -0.33 11.01
N VAL A 7 4.19 -0.43 10.77
CA VAL A 7 4.75 -0.75 9.46
C VAL A 7 5.37 -2.15 9.54
N ILE A 8 4.85 -3.08 8.74
CA ILE A 8 5.47 -4.40 8.55
C ILE A 8 6.47 -4.29 7.41
N ASP A 9 7.74 -4.43 7.73
CA ASP A 9 8.86 -4.36 6.78
C ASP A 9 9.12 -5.74 6.16
N ASN A 10 8.93 -5.84 4.85
CA ASN A 10 9.21 -7.04 4.04
C ASN A 10 10.62 -7.00 3.41
N TYR A 11 11.60 -6.41 4.09
CA TYR A 11 13.00 -6.33 3.62
C TYR A 11 13.16 -5.50 2.33
N ASP A 12 12.33 -4.48 2.18
CA ASP A 12 12.42 -3.57 1.04
C ASP A 12 13.36 -2.40 1.32
N SER A 13 14.17 -2.03 0.35
CA SER A 13 15.09 -0.89 0.47
C SER A 13 14.39 0.47 0.54
N PHE A 14 13.11 0.56 0.12
CA PHE A 14 12.32 1.78 0.11
C PHE A 14 11.37 1.92 1.29
N VAL A 15 11.31 0.95 2.23
CA VAL A 15 10.42 1.01 3.40
C VAL A 15 10.63 2.29 4.19
N TYR A 16 11.88 2.73 4.40
CA TYR A 16 12.17 3.96 5.14
C TYR A 16 11.81 5.23 4.37
N THR A 17 11.70 5.18 3.05
CA THR A 17 11.13 6.28 2.26
C THR A 17 9.61 6.39 2.52
N LEU A 18 8.88 5.28 2.53
CA LEU A 18 7.46 5.24 2.93
C LEU A 18 7.27 5.76 4.36
N VAL A 19 8.09 5.29 5.31
CA VAL A 19 8.10 5.75 6.70
C VAL A 19 8.32 7.26 6.77
N GLY A 20 9.30 7.78 6.02
CA GLY A 20 9.58 9.21 5.94
C GLY A 20 8.38 10.02 5.42
N TYR A 21 7.67 9.52 4.41
CA TYR A 21 6.47 10.16 3.89
C TYR A 21 5.34 10.19 4.91
N LEU A 22 5.08 9.07 5.62
CA LEU A 22 4.08 9.02 6.68
C LEU A 22 4.39 10.02 7.81
N GLN A 23 5.66 10.10 8.21
CA GLN A 23 6.11 11.04 9.26
C GLN A 23 6.00 12.50 8.81
N GLN A 24 6.35 12.84 7.58
CA GLN A 24 6.18 14.18 7.01
C GLN A 24 4.69 14.56 6.92
N LEU A 25 3.81 13.60 6.71
CA LEU A 25 2.36 13.78 6.76
C LEU A 25 1.82 13.87 8.21
N GLY A 26 2.65 13.68 9.22
CA GLY A 26 2.31 13.87 10.63
C GLY A 26 1.92 12.61 11.38
N ALA A 27 2.15 11.42 10.84
CA ALA A 27 1.95 10.16 11.54
C ALA A 27 3.20 9.78 12.37
N GLU A 28 3.00 9.05 13.46
CA GLU A 28 4.05 8.31 14.15
C GLU A 28 4.11 6.88 13.61
N THR A 29 5.32 6.34 13.47
CA THR A 29 5.51 5.01 12.88
C THR A 29 6.28 4.09 13.82
N THR A 30 5.89 2.82 13.87
CA THR A 30 6.64 1.72 14.48
C THR A 30 6.92 0.71 13.39
N VAL A 31 8.17 0.37 13.14
CA VAL A 31 8.58 -0.57 12.11
C VAL A 31 9.01 -1.88 12.76
N VAL A 32 8.47 -2.99 12.27
CA VAL A 32 8.91 -4.36 12.62
C VAL A 32 9.04 -5.18 11.35
N ARG A 33 9.97 -6.12 11.31
CA ARG A 33 10.10 -7.03 10.18
C ARG A 33 9.05 -8.12 10.23
N ASN A 34 8.67 -8.61 9.06
CA ASN A 34 7.60 -9.58 8.88
C ASN A 34 7.86 -10.94 9.54
N ASP A 35 9.11 -11.26 9.88
CA ASP A 35 9.58 -12.52 10.49
C ASP A 35 10.27 -12.32 11.86
N ASP A 36 10.45 -11.07 12.30
CA ASP A 36 11.02 -10.77 13.64
C ASP A 36 9.95 -10.84 14.76
N VAL A 37 8.68 -10.98 14.40
CA VAL A 37 7.55 -11.06 15.32
C VAL A 37 6.67 -12.27 15.00
N SER A 38 6.10 -12.87 16.04
CA SER A 38 5.00 -13.84 15.87
C SER A 38 3.72 -13.15 15.42
N LEU A 39 2.75 -13.92 14.92
CA LEU A 39 1.44 -13.38 14.56
C LEU A 39 0.74 -12.70 15.75
N ASP A 40 0.78 -13.31 16.94
CA ASP A 40 0.17 -12.75 18.14
C ASP A 40 0.80 -11.41 18.53
N GLU A 41 2.13 -11.29 18.49
CA GLU A 41 2.84 -10.03 18.74
C GLU A 41 2.50 -8.96 17.68
N ALA A 42 2.42 -9.35 16.41
CA ALA A 42 2.00 -8.44 15.33
C ALA A 42 0.57 -7.93 15.52
N ILE A 43 -0.35 -8.80 15.97
CA ILE A 43 -1.73 -8.47 16.31
C ILE A 43 -1.78 -7.50 17.51
N GLU A 44 -1.04 -7.76 18.58
CA GLU A 44 -0.97 -6.87 19.75
C GLU A 44 -0.45 -5.49 19.34
N LEU A 45 0.60 -5.45 18.52
CA LEU A 45 1.15 -4.20 17.98
C LEU A 45 0.14 -3.46 17.11
N ALA A 46 -0.59 -4.15 16.22
CA ALA A 46 -1.60 -3.58 15.36
C ALA A 46 -2.81 -3.06 16.15
N ALA A 47 -3.26 -3.82 17.17
CA ALA A 47 -4.37 -3.43 18.03
C ALA A 47 -4.09 -2.09 18.76
N ALA A 48 -2.85 -1.88 19.18
CA ALA A 48 -2.41 -0.66 19.88
C ALA A 48 -2.15 0.55 18.96
N ARG A 49 -2.34 0.44 17.63
CA ARG A 49 -2.11 1.49 16.63
C ARG A 49 -3.40 1.81 15.88
N ASP A 50 -3.37 2.93 15.15
CA ASP A 50 -4.54 3.43 14.42
C ASP A 50 -4.65 2.81 13.02
N GLY A 51 -3.53 2.33 12.45
CA GLY A 51 -3.51 1.64 11.17
C GLY A 51 -2.25 0.79 10.98
N VAL A 52 -2.28 -0.06 9.95
CA VAL A 52 -1.20 -0.96 9.55
C VAL A 52 -0.79 -0.64 8.11
N LEU A 53 0.52 -0.50 7.85
CA LEU A 53 1.07 -0.47 6.50
C LEU A 53 1.89 -1.74 6.29
N ILE A 54 1.61 -2.47 5.21
CA ILE A 54 2.42 -3.62 4.80
C ILE A 54 3.27 -3.20 3.61
N SER A 55 4.58 -3.23 3.78
CA SER A 55 5.54 -2.66 2.84
C SER A 55 5.69 -3.49 1.56
N PRO A 56 6.33 -2.91 0.53
CA PRO A 56 6.94 -3.70 -0.53
C PRO A 56 7.94 -4.72 0.02
N GLY A 57 8.36 -5.67 -0.81
CA GLY A 57 9.40 -6.63 -0.49
C GLY A 57 9.69 -7.59 -1.63
N PRO A 58 10.79 -8.34 -1.55
CA PRO A 58 11.12 -9.40 -2.50
C PRO A 58 10.24 -10.64 -2.31
N GLY A 59 10.30 -11.55 -3.28
CA GLY A 59 9.64 -12.85 -3.22
C GLY A 59 8.14 -12.79 -3.53
N ASN A 60 7.38 -13.60 -2.82
CA ASN A 60 5.94 -13.75 -3.00
C ASN A 60 5.20 -13.58 -1.66
N PRO A 61 3.88 -13.29 -1.68
CA PRO A 61 3.12 -13.03 -0.45
C PRO A 61 3.08 -14.21 0.52
N ALA A 62 3.08 -15.45 0.01
CA ALA A 62 3.01 -16.65 0.85
C ALA A 62 4.27 -16.83 1.72
N GLU A 63 5.39 -16.22 1.33
CA GLU A 63 6.67 -16.23 2.06
C GLU A 63 6.89 -14.96 2.89
N ALA A 64 5.90 -14.05 2.96
CA ALA A 64 6.00 -12.75 3.63
C ALA A 64 5.64 -12.82 5.13
N GLY A 65 6.08 -13.86 5.83
CA GLY A 65 5.91 -13.99 7.29
C GLY A 65 4.46 -13.82 7.75
N VAL A 66 4.22 -12.91 8.68
CA VAL A 66 2.90 -12.68 9.29
C VAL A 66 1.89 -11.94 8.40
N CYS A 67 2.27 -11.48 7.20
CA CYS A 67 1.50 -10.51 6.42
C CYS A 67 0.07 -10.98 6.10
N ILE A 68 -0.11 -12.18 5.52
CA ILE A 68 -1.43 -12.67 5.08
C ILE A 68 -2.38 -12.81 6.28
N GLU A 69 -1.93 -13.43 7.36
CA GLU A 69 -2.78 -13.64 8.53
C GLU A 69 -3.07 -12.33 9.27
N LEU A 70 -2.12 -11.41 9.31
CA LEU A 70 -2.34 -10.07 9.87
C LEU A 70 -3.37 -9.28 9.05
N ILE A 71 -3.36 -9.38 7.72
CA ILE A 71 -4.36 -8.76 6.83
C ILE A 71 -5.76 -9.30 7.14
N LYS A 72 -5.92 -10.62 7.28
CA LYS A 72 -7.21 -11.24 7.66
C LYS A 72 -7.70 -10.70 8.99
N TRP A 73 -6.82 -10.67 10.00
CA TRP A 73 -7.13 -10.10 11.30
C TRP A 73 -7.54 -8.61 11.20
N CYS A 74 -6.85 -7.81 10.39
CA CYS A 74 -7.21 -6.41 10.15
C CYS A 74 -8.64 -6.30 9.59
N GLY A 75 -9.00 -7.15 8.63
CA GLY A 75 -10.34 -7.16 8.03
C GLY A 75 -11.43 -7.52 9.04
N GLU A 76 -11.22 -8.58 9.81
CA GLU A 76 -12.16 -9.06 10.84
C GLU A 76 -12.37 -8.04 11.96
N ASN A 77 -11.34 -7.27 12.30
CA ASN A 77 -11.36 -6.28 13.38
C ASN A 77 -11.56 -4.84 12.89
N SER A 78 -11.89 -4.64 11.61
CA SER A 78 -12.04 -3.32 10.99
C SER A 78 -10.83 -2.40 11.24
N LYS A 79 -9.63 -2.98 11.29
CA LYS A 79 -8.37 -2.25 11.43
C LYS A 79 -7.94 -1.71 10.08
N PRO A 80 -7.80 -0.38 9.91
CA PRO A 80 -7.34 0.18 8.65
C PRO A 80 -5.98 -0.37 8.23
N MET A 81 -5.86 -0.80 6.97
CA MET A 81 -4.61 -1.32 6.43
C MET A 81 -4.38 -0.83 4.99
N LEU A 82 -3.14 -0.46 4.70
CA LEU A 82 -2.63 -0.18 3.35
C LEU A 82 -1.52 -1.16 3.00
N GLY A 83 -1.69 -1.93 1.92
CA GLY A 83 -0.65 -2.77 1.35
C GLY A 83 0.02 -2.11 0.15
N VAL A 84 1.36 -2.12 0.11
CA VAL A 84 2.14 -1.58 -1.01
C VAL A 84 2.93 -2.71 -1.68
N CYS A 85 2.80 -2.85 -2.98
CA CYS A 85 3.46 -3.84 -3.84
C CYS A 85 3.26 -5.28 -3.32
N LEU A 86 4.21 -5.87 -2.60
CA LEU A 86 4.04 -7.17 -1.93
C LEU A 86 2.84 -7.17 -0.98
N GLY A 87 2.63 -6.09 -0.22
CA GLY A 87 1.48 -5.95 0.68
C GLY A 87 0.13 -5.92 -0.05
N HIS A 88 0.08 -5.33 -1.25
CA HIS A 88 -1.10 -5.38 -2.13
C HIS A 88 -1.36 -6.80 -2.64
N GLN A 89 -0.32 -7.51 -3.04
CA GLN A 89 -0.42 -8.91 -3.47
C GLN A 89 -0.89 -9.80 -2.31
N ALA A 90 -0.36 -9.57 -1.10
CA ALA A 90 -0.79 -10.27 0.11
C ALA A 90 -2.28 -10.00 0.44
N LEU A 91 -2.79 -8.79 0.17
CA LEU A 91 -4.22 -8.49 0.29
C LEU A 91 -5.06 -9.34 -0.68
N ALA A 92 -4.62 -9.49 -1.93
CA ALA A 92 -5.32 -10.35 -2.89
C ALA A 92 -5.36 -11.81 -2.41
N GLU A 93 -4.22 -12.38 -2.00
CA GLU A 93 -4.12 -13.78 -1.53
C GLU A 93 -4.85 -14.01 -0.21
N ALA A 94 -4.86 -13.06 0.71
CA ALA A 94 -5.57 -13.16 1.99
C ALA A 94 -7.06 -13.45 1.80
N TYR A 95 -7.63 -13.01 0.69
CA TYR A 95 -9.05 -13.20 0.36
C TYR A 95 -9.29 -14.22 -0.77
N GLY A 96 -8.26 -14.96 -1.19
CA GLY A 96 -8.39 -16.06 -2.15
C GLY A 96 -8.13 -15.68 -3.61
N GLY A 97 -7.65 -14.48 -3.88
CA GLY A 97 -7.12 -14.09 -5.18
C GLY A 97 -5.81 -14.81 -5.50
N THR A 98 -5.46 -14.87 -6.76
CA THR A 98 -4.23 -15.51 -7.24
C THR A 98 -3.21 -14.44 -7.64
N VAL A 99 -1.98 -14.58 -7.13
CA VAL A 99 -0.83 -13.77 -7.55
C VAL A 99 0.06 -14.62 -8.46
N THR A 100 0.38 -14.10 -9.63
CA THR A 100 1.16 -14.81 -10.65
C THR A 100 2.09 -13.85 -11.40
N HIS A 101 2.89 -14.36 -12.31
CA HIS A 101 3.76 -13.53 -13.14
C HIS A 101 2.94 -12.46 -13.89
N ALA A 102 3.37 -11.22 -13.75
CA ALA A 102 2.80 -10.12 -14.54
C ALA A 102 3.06 -10.35 -16.04
N PRO A 103 2.15 -9.94 -16.93
CA PRO A 103 2.36 -10.09 -18.37
C PRO A 103 3.58 -9.29 -18.86
N GLU A 104 4.02 -8.32 -18.08
CA GLU A 104 5.16 -7.46 -18.37
C GLU A 104 6.12 -7.42 -17.18
N LEU A 105 7.42 -7.68 -17.42
CA LEU A 105 8.45 -7.48 -16.41
C LEU A 105 8.71 -5.97 -16.25
N MET A 106 8.38 -5.43 -15.06
CA MET A 106 8.54 -4.03 -14.74
C MET A 106 9.55 -3.86 -13.61
N HIS A 107 10.68 -3.23 -13.92
CA HIS A 107 11.70 -2.89 -12.93
C HIS A 107 12.16 -1.44 -13.14
N GLY A 108 11.73 -0.55 -12.27
CA GLY A 108 12.03 0.89 -12.35
C GLY A 108 11.38 1.60 -13.55
N LYS A 109 10.35 1.00 -14.16
CA LYS A 109 9.61 1.59 -15.27
C LYS A 109 8.33 2.24 -14.79
N THR A 110 7.88 3.24 -15.52
CA THR A 110 6.60 3.90 -15.26
C THR A 110 5.50 3.34 -16.16
N SER A 111 4.26 3.39 -15.66
CA SER A 111 3.04 3.10 -16.42
C SER A 111 1.97 4.13 -16.11
N LEU A 112 1.05 4.35 -17.04
CA LEU A 112 -0.18 5.07 -16.75
C LEU A 112 -1.13 4.15 -16.02
N VAL A 113 -1.69 4.65 -14.93
CA VAL A 113 -2.65 3.97 -14.07
C VAL A 113 -3.98 4.72 -14.14
N GLU A 114 -5.03 4.01 -14.49
CA GLU A 114 -6.40 4.51 -14.55
C GLU A 114 -7.16 4.10 -13.29
N HIS A 115 -8.00 5.01 -12.76
CA HIS A 115 -8.81 4.77 -11.56
C HIS A 115 -10.09 5.61 -11.58
N GLU A 116 -11.07 5.25 -10.73
CA GLU A 116 -12.36 5.94 -10.59
C GLU A 116 -12.41 6.89 -9.38
N GLY A 117 -11.28 7.24 -8.78
CA GLY A 117 -11.22 8.16 -7.64
C GLY A 117 -11.67 7.56 -6.32
N LYS A 118 -11.71 6.23 -6.20
CA LYS A 118 -12.08 5.51 -4.97
C LYS A 118 -10.88 5.27 -4.05
N SER A 119 -11.16 5.04 -2.74
CA SER A 119 -10.14 4.71 -1.75
C SER A 119 -9.01 5.75 -1.72
N VAL A 120 -7.74 5.32 -1.75
CA VAL A 120 -6.57 6.19 -1.72
C VAL A 120 -6.43 7.10 -2.95
N PHE A 121 -7.19 6.84 -4.01
CA PHE A 121 -7.17 7.63 -5.25
C PHE A 121 -8.11 8.84 -5.22
N ALA A 122 -8.82 9.10 -4.12
CA ALA A 122 -9.74 10.23 -4.01
C ALA A 122 -9.01 11.56 -4.27
N GLY A 123 -9.54 12.34 -5.23
CA GLY A 123 -8.97 13.62 -5.63
C GLY A 123 -7.70 13.56 -6.48
N LEU A 124 -7.21 12.37 -6.80
CA LEU A 124 -6.08 12.20 -7.71
C LEU A 124 -6.54 12.31 -9.17
N LYS A 125 -5.68 12.83 -10.04
CA LYS A 125 -5.94 12.85 -11.49
C LYS A 125 -5.87 11.44 -12.07
N SER A 126 -6.79 11.09 -12.97
CA SER A 126 -6.77 9.83 -13.72
C SER A 126 -6.71 10.12 -15.24
N PRO A 127 -5.80 9.47 -16.00
CA PRO A 127 -4.72 8.61 -15.52
C PRO A 127 -3.59 9.40 -14.85
N PHE A 128 -2.75 8.70 -14.07
CA PHE A 128 -1.52 9.25 -13.50
C PHE A 128 -0.33 8.31 -13.76
N THR A 129 0.89 8.84 -13.64
CA THR A 129 2.13 8.06 -13.82
C THR A 129 2.51 7.38 -12.51
N ALA A 130 2.77 6.07 -12.53
CA ALA A 130 3.25 5.31 -11.37
C ALA A 130 4.48 4.47 -11.70
N THR A 131 5.42 4.38 -10.76
CA THR A 131 6.62 3.56 -10.87
C THR A 131 6.35 2.14 -10.40
N ARG A 132 6.81 1.16 -11.18
CA ARG A 132 6.61 -0.27 -10.97
C ARG A 132 7.95 -1.00 -10.83
N TYR A 133 8.05 -1.88 -9.82
CA TYR A 133 9.24 -2.72 -9.55
C TYR A 133 8.86 -4.19 -9.38
N HIS A 134 7.73 -4.65 -9.94
CA HIS A 134 7.19 -5.97 -9.67
C HIS A 134 7.26 -6.90 -10.90
N SER A 135 7.53 -8.18 -10.65
CA SER A 135 7.41 -9.28 -11.61
C SER A 135 6.12 -10.10 -11.40
N LEU A 136 5.48 -9.95 -10.25
CA LEU A 136 4.21 -10.59 -9.90
C LEU A 136 3.10 -9.55 -9.87
N ALA A 137 1.86 -9.99 -10.12
CA ALA A 137 0.65 -9.18 -10.01
C ALA A 137 -0.56 -10.05 -9.64
N ALA A 138 -1.55 -9.45 -9.02
CA ALA A 138 -2.84 -10.10 -8.80
C ALA A 138 -3.56 -10.31 -10.13
N LEU A 139 -4.05 -11.52 -10.37
CA LEU A 139 -4.76 -11.92 -11.58
C LEU A 139 -6.20 -11.39 -11.51
N ALA A 140 -6.58 -10.51 -12.42
CA ALA A 140 -7.85 -9.77 -12.35
C ALA A 140 -9.08 -10.68 -12.25
N GLU A 141 -9.11 -11.76 -13.04
CA GLU A 141 -10.21 -12.74 -13.05
C GLU A 141 -10.28 -13.62 -11.79
N SER A 142 -9.26 -13.61 -10.94
CA SER A 142 -9.24 -14.34 -9.67
C SER A 142 -9.64 -13.49 -8.46
N ILE A 143 -9.82 -12.18 -8.65
CA ILE A 143 -10.16 -11.28 -7.53
C ILE A 143 -11.58 -11.61 -7.04
N PRO A 144 -11.74 -12.01 -5.78
CA PRO A 144 -13.05 -12.41 -5.25
C PRO A 144 -13.96 -11.20 -5.03
N ASP A 145 -15.28 -11.45 -4.99
CA ASP A 145 -16.31 -10.41 -4.88
C ASP A 145 -16.18 -9.48 -3.64
N VAL A 146 -15.49 -9.93 -2.59
CA VAL A 146 -15.26 -9.11 -1.39
C VAL A 146 -14.24 -8.00 -1.62
N LEU A 147 -13.44 -8.10 -2.68
CA LEU A 147 -12.49 -7.08 -3.11
C LEU A 147 -13.01 -6.35 -4.35
N GLU A 148 -12.63 -5.09 -4.48
CA GLU A 148 -12.88 -4.26 -5.65
C GLU A 148 -11.55 -3.87 -6.28
N ILE A 149 -11.43 -4.01 -7.61
CA ILE A 149 -10.31 -3.44 -8.37
C ILE A 149 -10.58 -1.95 -8.48
N THR A 150 -9.73 -1.13 -7.86
CA THR A 150 -9.88 0.33 -7.79
C THR A 150 -9.00 1.07 -8.78
N ALA A 151 -7.98 0.39 -9.33
CA ALA A 151 -7.09 0.93 -10.35
C ALA A 151 -6.50 -0.18 -11.22
N HIS A 152 -6.18 0.12 -12.47
CA HIS A 152 -5.56 -0.79 -13.43
C HIS A 152 -4.69 -0.04 -14.45
N THR A 153 -3.81 -0.75 -15.14
CA THR A 153 -3.14 -0.24 -16.33
C THR A 153 -4.07 -0.39 -17.55
N HIS A 154 -3.76 0.31 -18.65
CA HIS A 154 -4.49 0.11 -19.92
C HIS A 154 -4.47 -1.36 -20.39
N SER A 155 -3.40 -2.10 -20.09
CA SER A 155 -3.28 -3.55 -20.39
C SER A 155 -4.04 -4.46 -19.41
N GLY A 156 -4.77 -3.91 -18.43
CA GLY A 156 -5.61 -4.64 -17.49
C GLY A 156 -4.88 -5.20 -16.27
N VAL A 157 -3.62 -4.84 -16.04
CA VAL A 157 -2.91 -5.24 -14.81
C VAL A 157 -3.54 -4.53 -13.61
N VAL A 158 -3.90 -5.28 -12.57
CA VAL A 158 -4.47 -4.76 -11.33
C VAL A 158 -3.43 -3.89 -10.61
N MET A 159 -3.77 -2.63 -10.39
CA MET A 159 -2.90 -1.63 -9.77
C MET A 159 -3.42 -1.10 -8.44
N GLY A 160 -4.67 -1.37 -8.12
CA GLY A 160 -5.29 -1.01 -6.85
C GLY A 160 -6.40 -1.98 -6.47
N LEU A 161 -6.47 -2.31 -5.18
CA LEU A 161 -7.51 -3.11 -4.56
C LEU A 161 -8.07 -2.40 -3.33
N ALA A 162 -9.35 -2.59 -3.06
CA ALA A 162 -9.98 -2.23 -1.80
C ALA A 162 -10.97 -3.31 -1.37
N HIS A 163 -11.07 -3.56 -0.08
CA HIS A 163 -12.11 -4.42 0.46
C HIS A 163 -13.43 -3.63 0.52
N ARG A 164 -14.55 -4.27 0.11
CA ARG A 164 -15.83 -3.57 -0.04
C ARG A 164 -16.45 -3.07 1.27
N THR A 165 -16.13 -3.71 2.39
CA THR A 165 -16.74 -3.40 3.69
C THR A 165 -15.71 -3.13 4.79
N ALA A 166 -14.53 -3.73 4.74
CA ALA A 166 -13.46 -3.48 5.70
C ALA A 166 -12.52 -2.36 5.20
N PRO A 167 -11.86 -1.61 6.09
CA PRO A 167 -10.98 -0.49 5.72
C PRO A 167 -9.60 -0.97 5.23
N LEU A 168 -9.58 -1.89 4.28
CA LEU A 168 -8.37 -2.45 3.69
C LEU A 168 -8.23 -1.98 2.26
N CYS A 169 -7.04 -1.54 1.90
CA CYS A 169 -6.71 -1.19 0.51
C CYS A 169 -5.25 -1.53 0.18
N GLY A 170 -4.93 -1.55 -1.09
CA GLY A 170 -3.57 -1.81 -1.55
C GLY A 170 -3.31 -1.23 -2.92
N VAL A 171 -2.04 -0.90 -3.18
CA VAL A 171 -1.53 -0.41 -4.46
C VAL A 171 -0.35 -1.26 -4.92
N GLN A 172 -0.34 -1.66 -6.19
CA GLN A 172 0.70 -2.51 -6.77
C GLN A 172 1.99 -1.74 -7.07
N PHE A 173 1.89 -0.46 -7.31
CA PHE A 173 3.02 0.44 -7.59
C PHE A 173 3.62 1.01 -6.29
N HIS A 174 4.69 1.78 -6.43
CA HIS A 174 5.43 2.40 -5.33
C HIS A 174 5.05 3.89 -5.18
N PRO A 175 4.17 4.26 -4.23
CA PRO A 175 3.77 5.66 -4.00
C PRO A 175 4.93 6.52 -3.50
N GLU A 176 5.95 5.93 -2.89
CA GLU A 176 7.15 6.61 -2.38
C GLU A 176 8.18 6.92 -3.48
N SER A 177 8.02 6.34 -4.67
CA SER A 177 8.95 6.57 -5.77
C SER A 177 8.81 8.00 -6.32
N VAL A 178 9.95 8.63 -6.60
CA VAL A 178 10.04 10.01 -7.11
C VAL A 178 9.24 10.21 -8.41
N LEU A 179 9.17 9.19 -9.26
CA LEU A 179 8.45 9.26 -10.54
C LEU A 179 6.96 8.86 -10.42
N THR A 180 6.47 8.56 -9.21
CA THR A 180 5.04 8.31 -8.99
C THR A 180 4.34 9.63 -8.68
N GLU A 181 3.40 10.02 -9.56
CA GLU A 181 2.57 11.20 -9.33
C GLU A 181 1.60 10.98 -8.16
N GLY A 182 1.46 11.97 -7.30
CA GLY A 182 0.47 11.96 -6.22
C GLY A 182 0.73 10.99 -5.06
N GLY A 183 1.97 10.47 -4.91
CA GLY A 183 2.30 9.53 -3.84
C GLY A 183 1.99 10.05 -2.44
N TYR A 184 2.39 11.29 -2.14
CA TYR A 184 2.00 11.95 -0.86
C TYR A 184 0.49 12.11 -0.73
N GLN A 185 -0.21 12.43 -1.82
CA GLN A 185 -1.67 12.60 -1.79
C GLN A 185 -2.38 11.30 -1.45
N MET A 186 -1.96 10.17 -2.03
CA MET A 186 -2.52 8.85 -1.72
C MET A 186 -2.31 8.49 -0.25
N LEU A 187 -1.09 8.65 0.27
CA LEU A 187 -0.78 8.39 1.68
C LEU A 187 -1.52 9.37 2.61
N GLY A 188 -1.63 10.64 2.23
CA GLY A 188 -2.39 11.65 2.97
C GLY A 188 -3.88 11.32 3.03
N THR A 189 -4.47 10.88 1.93
CA THR A 189 -5.87 10.43 1.85
C THR A 189 -6.10 9.21 2.75
N TRP A 190 -5.19 8.24 2.74
CA TRP A 190 -5.25 7.09 3.63
C TRP A 190 -5.17 7.51 5.10
N LEU A 191 -4.21 8.37 5.47
CA LEU A 191 -4.07 8.85 6.86
C LEU A 191 -5.28 9.67 7.33
N GLU A 192 -5.92 10.44 6.44
CA GLU A 192 -7.17 11.13 6.80
C GLU A 192 -8.31 10.16 7.10
N SER A 193 -8.39 9.03 6.39
CA SER A 193 -9.38 7.99 6.67
C SER A 193 -9.20 7.35 8.05
N LEU A 194 -7.99 7.44 8.63
CA LEU A 194 -7.67 7.01 9.99
C LEU A 194 -7.90 8.12 11.04
N GLY A 195 -8.35 9.30 10.61
CA GLY A 195 -8.62 10.43 11.50
C GLY A 195 -7.48 11.44 11.64
N LEU A 196 -6.38 11.33 10.90
CA LEU A 196 -5.29 12.33 10.88
C LEU A 196 -5.72 13.55 10.05
N ARG A 197 -6.46 14.48 10.68
CA ARG A 197 -6.98 15.68 10.00
C ARG A 197 -5.86 16.52 9.38
N GLY A 198 -6.07 16.95 8.15
CA GLY A 198 -5.17 17.81 7.39
C GLY A 198 -3.98 17.07 6.76
N ALA A 199 -3.95 15.75 6.78
CA ALA A 199 -2.90 14.97 6.10
C ALA A 199 -2.94 15.18 4.58
N ALA A 200 -4.12 15.16 3.95
CA ALA A 200 -4.26 15.45 2.52
C ALA A 200 -3.89 16.91 2.19
N ALA A 201 -4.21 17.87 3.06
CA ALA A 201 -3.78 19.27 2.88
C ALA A 201 -2.25 19.39 2.98
N ARG A 202 -1.60 18.71 3.93
CA ARG A 202 -0.12 18.66 4.00
C ARG A 202 0.47 18.02 2.76
N ALA A 203 -0.13 16.94 2.27
CA ALA A 203 0.33 16.25 1.07
C ALA A 203 0.45 17.18 -0.15
N SER A 204 -0.45 18.17 -0.29
CA SER A 204 -0.42 19.12 -1.41
C SER A 204 0.79 20.07 -1.38
N THR A 205 1.46 20.21 -0.23
CA THR A 205 2.65 21.05 -0.05
C THR A 205 3.96 20.26 -0.11
N LEU A 206 3.88 18.95 -0.17
CA LEU A 206 5.02 18.04 -0.21
C LEU A 206 5.25 17.51 -1.63
N SER A 207 6.50 17.36 -1.98
CA SER A 207 6.92 16.66 -3.20
C SER A 207 8.07 15.72 -2.88
N PRO A 208 8.25 14.63 -3.65
CA PRO A 208 9.45 13.83 -3.54
C PRO A 208 10.69 14.73 -3.65
N LEU A 209 11.67 14.55 -2.77
CA LEU A 209 12.93 15.31 -2.83
C LEU A 209 13.67 14.92 -4.10
N ILE A 210 13.44 15.67 -5.18
CA ILE A 210 14.33 15.69 -6.33
C ILE A 210 15.46 16.62 -5.90
N THR A 211 16.57 16.08 -5.40
CA THR A 211 17.82 16.82 -5.41
C THR A 211 18.17 17.01 -6.88
N ALA A 212 17.85 18.19 -7.43
CA ALA A 212 18.42 18.58 -8.69
C ALA A 212 19.94 18.42 -8.52
N GLY A 213 20.51 17.46 -9.25
CA GLY A 213 21.94 17.22 -9.24
C GLY A 213 22.67 18.50 -9.53
N ALA A 214 23.60 18.84 -8.64
CA ALA A 214 24.58 19.88 -8.87
C ALA A 214 25.52 19.48 -10.01
#